data_50f989a5a8b46213cd5b5f15fd3ff15c
#
_entry.id   50f989a5a8b46213cd5b5f15fd3ff15c
#
_cell.length_a   1.000
_cell.length_b   1.000
_cell.length_c   1.000
_cell.angle_alpha   90.00
_cell.angle_beta   90.00
_cell.angle_gamma   90.00
#
_symmetry.space_group_name_H-M   'P 1'
#
loop_
_entity.id
_entity.type
_entity.pdbx_description
1 polymer ?
#
loop_
_entity_poly.entity_id
_entity_poly.type
_entity_poly.pdbx_seq_one_letter_code
_entity_poly.pdbx_strand_id
1 'polypeptide(L)'
;HVRSRRQRQMCIRDSFGIASVAEIIAELRAGRIVILVDEEDRENEGDLVMAAEFVTPEAINFMVTHGRGLVCLTLTEERCRQLELPMMAARNGTRYGTNFTQSIEAAVGVETGISAADRARTIQVAVARDAKPVDLVQPGHIFPVRAVPGGVLVRAGHTEAGCDLTAMAGLTPAAVICEILKPDGTMARLPDLVDFGRQHNLKIGTIADLIQYRSEHESIVKRVGKRPMQTAWGTFEAVAYEDAATGSAHLALVHGNVSPDVETPVSYTHLRAHETRGNL
;
A
#
# COMPACT_ATOMS: atom_id res chain seq x y z
N HIS A 1 -20.72 25.01 11.40
CA HIS A 1 -20.97 23.70 10.78
C HIS A 1 -19.62 23.10 10.37
N VAL A 2 -19.05 22.26 11.25
CA VAL A 2 -17.88 21.44 10.88
C VAL A 2 -18.43 20.26 10.07
N ARG A 3 -18.22 20.25 8.75
CA ARG A 3 -18.52 19.07 7.92
C ARG A 3 -17.69 17.91 8.43
N SER A 4 -18.28 16.72 8.61
CA SER A 4 -17.55 15.53 9.00
C SER A 4 -16.51 15.17 7.93
N ARG A 5 -15.42 14.48 8.31
CA ARG A 5 -14.36 14.02 7.36
C ARG A 5 -14.99 13.27 6.17
N ARG A 6 -16.01 12.46 6.43
CA ARG A 6 -16.79 11.71 5.43
C ARG A 6 -17.53 12.60 4.42
N GLN A 7 -18.11 13.73 4.89
CA GLN A 7 -18.78 14.68 4.01
C GLN A 7 -17.80 15.48 3.15
N ARG A 8 -16.59 15.77 3.64
CA ARG A 8 -15.54 16.41 2.82
C ARG A 8 -15.04 15.47 1.73
N GLN A 9 -14.78 14.21 2.04
CA GLN A 9 -14.36 13.20 1.05
C GLN A 9 -15.42 12.98 -0.04
N MET A 10 -16.70 12.91 0.33
CA MET A 10 -17.80 12.79 -0.62
C MET A 10 -17.90 13.99 -1.58
N CYS A 11 -17.74 15.21 -1.05
CA CYS A 11 -17.72 16.43 -1.88
C CYS A 11 -16.49 16.48 -2.83
N ILE A 12 -15.35 15.97 -2.43
CA ILE A 12 -14.13 15.89 -3.24
C ILE A 12 -14.34 14.89 -4.38
N ARG A 13 -14.89 13.70 -4.10
CA ARG A 13 -15.20 12.69 -5.12
C ARG A 13 -16.05 13.26 -6.26
N ASP A 14 -17.17 13.89 -5.91
CA ASP A 14 -18.13 14.41 -6.89
C ASP A 14 -17.57 15.58 -7.70
N SER A 15 -16.69 16.40 -7.11
CA SER A 15 -16.15 17.59 -7.79
C SER A 15 -14.93 17.29 -8.67
N PHE A 16 -14.13 16.26 -8.36
CA PHE A 16 -12.88 15.95 -9.05
C PHE A 16 -12.91 14.68 -9.91
N GLY A 17 -14.02 13.93 -9.93
CA GLY A 17 -14.13 12.70 -10.72
C GLY A 17 -13.21 11.58 -10.22
N ILE A 18 -13.09 11.43 -8.89
CA ILE A 18 -12.30 10.37 -8.26
C ILE A 18 -12.99 9.02 -8.48
N ALA A 19 -12.26 8.06 -9.04
CA ALA A 19 -12.73 6.71 -9.31
C ALA A 19 -12.86 5.87 -8.03
N SER A 20 -13.81 4.96 -8.00
CA SER A 20 -13.93 3.97 -6.93
C SER A 20 -12.76 2.99 -6.93
N VAL A 21 -12.51 2.35 -5.79
CA VAL A 21 -11.47 1.31 -5.67
C VAL A 21 -11.72 0.17 -6.66
N ALA A 22 -12.97 -0.23 -6.87
CA ALA A 22 -13.33 -1.27 -7.84
C ALA A 22 -12.95 -0.87 -9.28
N GLU A 23 -13.13 0.39 -9.65
CA GLU A 23 -12.72 0.89 -10.97
C GLU A 23 -11.20 0.92 -11.11
N ILE A 24 -10.46 1.36 -10.07
CA ILE A 24 -8.99 1.34 -10.06
C ILE A 24 -8.46 -0.10 -10.21
N ILE A 25 -9.04 -1.06 -9.49
CA ILE A 25 -8.70 -2.48 -9.64
C ILE A 25 -8.97 -2.98 -11.07
N ALA A 26 -10.08 -2.58 -11.67
CA ALA A 26 -10.41 -2.97 -13.05
C ALA A 26 -9.41 -2.40 -14.08
N GLU A 27 -8.94 -1.16 -13.89
CA GLU A 27 -7.88 -0.56 -14.72
C GLU A 27 -6.58 -1.34 -14.61
N LEU A 28 -6.12 -1.60 -13.39
CA LEU A 28 -4.88 -2.34 -13.15
C LEU A 28 -4.93 -3.77 -13.69
N ARG A 29 -6.09 -4.44 -13.53
CA ARG A 29 -6.32 -5.78 -14.11
C ARG A 29 -6.27 -5.78 -15.64
N ALA A 30 -6.64 -4.67 -16.26
CA ALA A 30 -6.56 -4.49 -17.70
C ALA A 30 -5.19 -3.99 -18.19
N GLY A 31 -4.19 -3.90 -17.32
CA GLY A 31 -2.84 -3.43 -17.64
C GLY A 31 -2.74 -1.92 -17.90
N ARG A 32 -3.72 -1.13 -17.42
CA ARG A 32 -3.71 0.31 -17.63
C ARG A 32 -3.09 1.06 -16.45
N ILE A 33 -2.50 2.21 -16.76
CA ILE A 33 -1.96 3.13 -15.75
C ILE A 33 -3.12 3.88 -15.09
N VAL A 34 -3.00 4.08 -13.78
CA VAL A 34 -3.88 4.93 -12.97
C VAL A 34 -3.06 5.96 -12.20
N ILE A 35 -3.73 6.94 -11.61
CA ILE A 35 -3.13 7.87 -10.65
C ILE A 35 -3.64 7.48 -9.27
N LEU A 36 -2.75 7.35 -8.30
CA LEU A 36 -3.09 7.25 -6.88
C LEU A 36 -2.61 8.50 -6.16
N VAL A 37 -3.44 8.99 -5.24
CA VAL A 37 -3.16 10.20 -4.44
C VAL A 37 -3.21 9.82 -2.97
N ASP A 38 -2.21 10.27 -2.21
CA ASP A 38 -2.21 10.15 -0.75
C ASP A 38 -2.80 11.39 -0.05
N GLU A 39 -2.86 11.36 1.28
CA GLU A 39 -3.47 12.44 2.07
C GLU A 39 -2.55 13.68 2.13
N GLU A 40 -3.18 14.86 2.27
CA GLU A 40 -2.50 16.17 2.37
C GLU A 40 -1.53 16.28 3.55
N ASP A 41 -1.79 15.56 4.63
CA ASP A 41 -0.97 15.53 5.84
C ASP A 41 0.19 14.51 5.77
N ARG A 42 0.29 13.73 4.67
CA ARG A 42 1.38 12.79 4.43
C ARG A 42 2.42 13.39 3.43
N GLU A 43 2.49 12.90 2.21
CA GLU A 43 3.36 13.43 1.14
C GLU A 43 2.62 14.44 0.29
N ASN A 44 1.28 14.30 0.21
CA ASN A 44 0.39 15.09 -0.61
C ASN A 44 0.81 15.05 -2.09
N GLU A 45 1.06 13.85 -2.59
CA GLU A 45 1.57 13.59 -3.94
C GLU A 45 0.63 12.67 -4.71
N GLY A 46 0.85 12.58 -6.01
CA GLY A 46 0.18 11.63 -6.88
C GLY A 46 1.19 10.87 -7.70
N ASP A 47 1.04 9.54 -7.73
CA ASP A 47 1.87 8.65 -8.51
C ASP A 47 1.10 8.05 -9.68
N LEU A 48 1.78 7.90 -10.82
CA LEU A 48 1.38 6.97 -11.86
C LEU A 48 1.62 5.56 -11.33
N VAL A 49 0.63 4.70 -11.43
CA VAL A 49 0.69 3.32 -10.91
C VAL A 49 0.19 2.36 -11.98
N MET A 50 0.93 1.29 -12.21
CA MET A 50 0.49 0.18 -13.06
C MET A 50 0.94 -1.16 -12.48
N ALA A 51 0.19 -2.23 -12.75
CA ALA A 51 0.61 -3.57 -12.37
C ALA A 51 1.92 -3.96 -13.09
N ALA A 52 2.91 -4.40 -12.33
CA ALA A 52 4.25 -4.67 -12.86
C ALA A 52 4.28 -5.82 -13.89
N GLU A 53 3.33 -6.75 -13.83
CA GLU A 53 3.20 -7.84 -14.83
C GLU A 53 2.94 -7.32 -16.25
N PHE A 54 2.33 -6.14 -16.38
CA PHE A 54 1.96 -5.55 -17.67
C PHE A 54 2.89 -4.44 -18.13
N VAL A 55 4.03 -4.25 -17.43
CA VAL A 55 4.97 -3.19 -17.79
C VAL A 55 5.52 -3.39 -19.19
N THR A 56 5.55 -2.30 -19.96
CA THR A 56 6.12 -2.24 -21.30
C THR A 56 7.12 -1.08 -21.42
N PRO A 57 8.00 -1.06 -22.43
CA PRO A 57 8.85 0.09 -22.70
C PRO A 57 8.04 1.40 -22.87
N GLU A 58 6.87 1.33 -23.51
CA GLU A 58 5.99 2.48 -23.74
C GLU A 58 5.45 3.03 -22.42
N ALA A 59 5.07 2.14 -21.48
CA ALA A 59 4.60 2.54 -20.15
C ALA A 59 5.71 3.23 -19.36
N ILE A 60 6.92 2.68 -19.37
CA ILE A 60 8.09 3.32 -18.73
C ILE A 60 8.38 4.67 -19.38
N ASN A 61 8.37 4.73 -20.73
CA ASN A 61 8.57 5.98 -21.44
C ASN A 61 7.51 7.02 -21.11
N PHE A 62 6.25 6.60 -20.97
CA PHE A 62 5.16 7.48 -20.52
C PHE A 62 5.44 8.04 -19.11
N MET A 63 5.82 7.18 -18.16
CA MET A 63 6.12 7.56 -16.78
C MET A 63 7.25 8.59 -16.70
N VAL A 64 8.37 8.35 -17.39
CA VAL A 64 9.52 9.28 -17.31
C VAL A 64 9.29 10.57 -18.10
N THR A 65 8.49 10.54 -19.17
CA THR A 65 8.20 11.72 -19.98
C THR A 65 7.18 12.62 -19.30
N HIS A 66 6.12 12.04 -18.76
CA HIS A 66 4.97 12.79 -18.24
C HIS A 66 4.95 12.83 -16.72
N GLY A 67 5.28 11.74 -16.01
CA GLY A 67 5.41 11.72 -14.56
C GLY A 67 6.65 12.48 -14.09
N ARG A 68 7.80 12.20 -14.68
CA ARG A 68 9.11 12.84 -14.38
C ARG A 68 9.71 12.49 -13.02
N GLY A 69 9.05 11.63 -12.26
CA GLY A 69 9.50 11.12 -10.97
C GLY A 69 10.50 9.97 -11.09
N LEU A 70 10.80 9.35 -9.98
CA LEU A 70 11.64 8.15 -9.92
C LEU A 70 10.79 6.91 -10.24
N VAL A 71 11.19 6.15 -11.25
CA VAL A 71 10.53 4.87 -11.54
C VAL A 71 10.92 3.85 -10.48
N CYS A 72 9.96 3.49 -9.62
CA CYS A 72 10.12 2.54 -8.54
C CYS A 72 9.31 1.26 -8.80
N LEU A 73 9.77 0.15 -8.22
CA LEU A 73 9.07 -1.14 -8.26
C LEU A 73 8.64 -1.51 -6.84
N THR A 74 7.33 -1.50 -6.57
CA THR A 74 6.83 -1.94 -5.27
C THR A 74 6.85 -3.46 -5.20
N LEU A 75 7.39 -4.00 -4.11
CA LEU A 75 7.50 -5.44 -3.88
C LEU A 75 7.07 -5.79 -2.46
N THR A 76 6.47 -6.95 -2.28
CA THR A 76 6.23 -7.50 -0.94
C THR A 76 7.54 -7.89 -0.26
N GLU A 77 7.53 -7.96 1.07
CA GLU A 77 8.68 -8.44 1.83
C GLU A 77 9.10 -9.86 1.41
N GLU A 78 8.13 -10.73 1.11
CA GLU A 78 8.40 -12.09 0.64
C GLU A 78 9.14 -12.09 -0.69
N ARG A 79 8.72 -11.25 -1.65
CA ARG A 79 9.39 -11.13 -2.95
C ARG A 79 10.80 -10.55 -2.79
N CYS A 80 10.99 -9.54 -1.94
CA CYS A 80 12.33 -9.01 -1.65
C CYS A 80 13.24 -10.08 -1.06
N ARG A 81 12.73 -10.93 -0.17
CA ARG A 81 13.48 -12.06 0.41
C ARG A 81 13.82 -13.11 -0.63
N GLN A 82 12.85 -13.48 -1.51
CA GLN A 82 13.07 -14.44 -2.60
C GLN A 82 14.20 -13.98 -3.55
N LEU A 83 14.26 -12.69 -3.83
CA LEU A 83 15.24 -12.08 -4.73
C LEU A 83 16.55 -11.67 -4.02
N GLU A 84 16.65 -11.92 -2.70
CA GLU A 84 17.80 -11.54 -1.88
C GLU A 84 18.16 -10.05 -1.99
N LEU A 85 17.12 -9.17 -1.99
CA LEU A 85 17.30 -7.73 -2.08
C LEU A 85 17.57 -7.13 -0.69
N PRO A 86 18.80 -6.70 -0.40
CA PRO A 86 19.12 -6.04 0.86
C PRO A 86 18.56 -4.61 0.88
N MET A 87 18.31 -4.07 2.06
CA MET A 87 17.95 -2.67 2.21
C MET A 87 19.07 -1.77 1.72
N MET A 88 18.71 -0.67 1.04
CA MET A 88 19.68 0.30 0.51
C MET A 88 20.53 0.95 1.61
N ALA A 89 19.95 1.14 2.79
CA ALA A 89 20.64 1.75 3.93
C ALA A 89 20.47 0.87 5.18
N ALA A 90 21.56 0.70 5.95
CA ALA A 90 21.52 0.01 7.22
C ALA A 90 20.64 0.71 8.27
N ARG A 91 20.52 2.04 8.17
CA ARG A 91 19.65 2.87 8.99
C ARG A 91 18.80 3.77 8.10
N ASN A 92 17.49 3.53 8.11
CA ASN A 92 16.54 4.38 7.38
C ASN A 92 16.35 5.71 8.12
N GLY A 93 16.74 6.81 7.49
CA GLY A 93 16.58 8.17 8.01
C GLY A 93 15.53 8.99 7.25
N THR A 94 14.76 8.37 6.35
CA THR A 94 13.74 9.08 5.57
C THR A 94 12.56 9.49 6.45
N ARG A 95 11.97 10.65 6.16
CA ARG A 95 10.86 11.22 6.94
C ARG A 95 9.65 10.27 7.02
N TYR A 96 9.34 9.59 5.92
CA TYR A 96 8.17 8.72 5.79
C TYR A 96 8.50 7.23 5.85
N GLY A 97 9.74 6.88 6.20
CA GLY A 97 10.17 5.49 6.37
C GLY A 97 10.13 4.66 5.08
N THR A 98 10.37 5.27 3.91
CA THR A 98 10.37 4.57 2.63
C THR A 98 11.46 3.51 2.58
N ASN A 99 11.06 2.25 2.39
CA ASN A 99 11.93 1.08 2.49
C ASN A 99 12.58 0.74 1.15
N PHE A 100 13.47 1.60 0.67
CA PHE A 100 14.27 1.28 -0.52
C PHE A 100 15.18 0.08 -0.28
N THR A 101 15.18 -0.85 -1.23
CA THR A 101 16.22 -1.88 -1.35
C THR A 101 17.35 -1.38 -2.26
N GLN A 102 18.42 -2.15 -2.38
CA GLN A 102 19.42 -1.90 -3.43
C GLN A 102 18.73 -1.86 -4.78
N SER A 103 19.15 -0.91 -5.64
CA SER A 103 18.67 -0.83 -7.01
C SER A 103 19.13 -2.06 -7.82
N ILE A 104 18.34 -2.42 -8.80
CA ILE A 104 18.52 -3.66 -9.57
C ILE A 104 18.62 -3.42 -11.08
N GLU A 105 19.24 -4.37 -11.74
CA GLU A 105 19.27 -4.52 -13.19
C GLU A 105 18.99 -5.98 -13.55
N ALA A 106 18.37 -6.26 -14.71
CA ALA A 106 18.32 -7.62 -15.23
C ALA A 106 19.73 -8.09 -15.59
N ALA A 107 20.09 -9.33 -15.17
CA ALA A 107 21.41 -9.89 -15.46
C ALA A 107 21.64 -10.11 -16.96
N VAL A 108 20.56 -10.25 -17.76
CA VAL A 108 20.60 -10.53 -19.19
C VAL A 108 19.49 -9.77 -19.93
N GLY A 109 19.82 -9.29 -21.12
CA GLY A 109 18.85 -8.66 -22.01
C GLY A 109 18.67 -7.17 -21.77
N VAL A 110 19.67 -6.52 -21.22
CA VAL A 110 19.79 -5.06 -21.07
C VAL A 110 21.13 -4.59 -21.65
N GLU A 111 21.19 -3.33 -22.08
CA GLU A 111 22.43 -2.70 -22.57
C GLU A 111 23.05 -1.85 -21.46
N THR A 112 22.57 -0.62 -21.28
CA THR A 112 23.06 0.30 -20.23
C THR A 112 22.14 0.37 -19.03
N GLY A 113 20.98 -0.28 -19.09
CA GLY A 113 19.99 -0.37 -18.02
C GLY A 113 19.03 0.82 -17.91
N ILE A 114 19.42 2.00 -18.41
CA ILE A 114 18.63 3.22 -18.21
C ILE A 114 17.53 3.41 -19.27
N SER A 115 17.60 2.77 -20.43
CA SER A 115 16.57 2.92 -21.46
C SER A 115 15.20 2.45 -20.94
N ALA A 116 14.13 2.94 -21.56
CA ALA A 116 12.78 2.49 -21.21
C ALA A 116 12.63 0.96 -21.40
N ALA A 117 13.25 0.42 -22.45
CA ALA A 117 13.27 -1.01 -22.73
C ALA A 117 14.02 -1.81 -21.66
N ASP A 118 15.21 -1.35 -21.25
CA ASP A 118 16.02 -2.00 -20.23
C ASP A 118 15.33 -2.00 -18.88
N ARG A 119 14.75 -0.86 -18.50
CA ARG A 119 13.99 -0.77 -17.25
C ARG A 119 12.74 -1.64 -17.23
N ALA A 120 11.99 -1.67 -18.33
CA ALA A 120 10.84 -2.58 -18.47
C ALA A 120 11.29 -4.04 -18.37
N ARG A 121 12.40 -4.40 -19.04
CA ARG A 121 13.01 -5.75 -18.97
C ARG A 121 13.39 -6.11 -17.54
N THR A 122 14.04 -5.23 -16.81
CA THR A 122 14.44 -5.44 -15.41
C THR A 122 13.24 -5.70 -14.53
N ILE A 123 12.17 -4.91 -14.67
CA ILE A 123 10.93 -5.10 -13.91
C ILE A 123 10.29 -6.45 -14.26
N GLN A 124 10.16 -6.78 -15.55
CA GLN A 124 9.60 -8.06 -15.98
C GLN A 124 10.34 -9.27 -15.39
N VAL A 125 11.67 -9.21 -15.35
CA VAL A 125 12.50 -10.25 -14.73
C VAL A 125 12.25 -10.32 -13.22
N ALA A 126 12.22 -9.17 -12.52
CA ALA A 126 12.03 -9.14 -11.08
C ALA A 126 10.66 -9.65 -10.62
N VAL A 127 9.61 -9.52 -11.45
CA VAL A 127 8.25 -9.98 -11.10
C VAL A 127 7.88 -11.32 -11.71
N ALA A 128 8.75 -11.91 -12.53
CA ALA A 128 8.52 -13.25 -13.08
C ALA A 128 8.27 -14.27 -11.95
N ARG A 129 7.36 -15.22 -12.18
CA ARG A 129 6.94 -16.17 -11.16
C ARG A 129 8.10 -17.02 -10.62
N ASP A 130 9.04 -17.37 -11.48
CA ASP A 130 10.21 -18.20 -11.23
C ASP A 130 11.50 -17.39 -11.06
N ALA A 131 11.41 -16.07 -10.90
CA ALA A 131 12.54 -15.17 -10.72
C ALA A 131 13.44 -15.61 -9.55
N LYS A 132 14.75 -15.59 -9.80
CA LYS A 132 15.81 -15.99 -8.85
C LYS A 132 16.78 -14.82 -8.63
N PRO A 133 17.54 -14.81 -7.54
CA PRO A 133 18.56 -13.80 -7.29
C PRO A 133 19.56 -13.63 -8.43
N VAL A 134 19.95 -14.72 -9.10
CA VAL A 134 20.91 -14.70 -10.21
C VAL A 134 20.38 -14.05 -11.50
N ASP A 135 19.09 -13.84 -11.60
CA ASP A 135 18.46 -13.17 -12.75
C ASP A 135 18.60 -11.64 -12.67
N LEU A 136 19.08 -11.15 -11.53
CA LEU A 136 19.26 -9.72 -11.24
C LEU A 136 20.71 -9.45 -10.83
N VAL A 137 21.18 -8.24 -11.13
CA VAL A 137 22.45 -7.68 -10.64
C VAL A 137 22.18 -6.39 -9.86
N GLN A 138 23.10 -6.01 -9.01
CA GLN A 138 23.03 -4.82 -8.17
C GLN A 138 24.40 -4.10 -8.24
N PRO A 139 24.39 -2.74 -8.32
CA PRO A 139 23.25 -1.84 -8.47
C PRO A 139 22.68 -1.82 -9.89
N GLY A 140 21.57 -1.10 -10.09
CA GLY A 140 20.92 -0.92 -11.39
C GLY A 140 20.05 0.36 -11.44
N HIS A 141 19.16 0.42 -12.44
CA HIS A 141 18.37 1.60 -12.74
C HIS A 141 16.86 1.46 -12.39
N ILE A 142 16.48 0.36 -11.76
CA ILE A 142 15.17 0.19 -11.11
C ILE A 142 15.37 0.16 -9.60
N PHE A 143 14.49 0.88 -8.90
CA PHE A 143 14.54 1.07 -7.46
C PHE A 143 13.41 0.29 -6.80
N PRO A 144 13.65 -0.93 -6.29
CA PRO A 144 12.61 -1.65 -5.57
C PRO A 144 12.35 -0.98 -4.21
N VAL A 145 11.07 -0.89 -3.86
CA VAL A 145 10.61 -0.40 -2.55
C VAL A 145 9.79 -1.50 -1.89
N ARG A 146 10.23 -1.90 -0.68
CA ARG A 146 9.61 -2.98 0.06
C ARG A 146 8.38 -2.47 0.81
N ALA A 147 7.20 -3.01 0.48
CA ALA A 147 5.97 -2.78 1.21
C ALA A 147 6.03 -3.40 2.61
N VAL A 148 5.41 -2.75 3.58
CA VAL A 148 5.28 -3.31 4.93
C VAL A 148 4.19 -4.39 4.95
N PRO A 149 4.34 -5.47 5.74
CA PRO A 149 3.28 -6.44 5.98
C PRO A 149 2.01 -5.74 6.51
N GLY A 150 0.84 -6.15 6.00
CA GLY A 150 -0.45 -5.51 6.31
C GLY A 150 -0.85 -4.40 5.33
N GLY A 151 0.07 -3.95 4.46
CA GLY A 151 -0.23 -3.03 3.37
C GLY A 151 -0.70 -1.66 3.84
N VAL A 152 -1.66 -1.05 3.12
CA VAL A 152 -2.15 0.31 3.43
C VAL A 152 -2.83 0.43 4.80
N LEU A 153 -3.26 -0.68 5.40
CA LEU A 153 -3.82 -0.67 6.77
C LEU A 153 -2.75 -0.41 7.84
N VAL A 154 -1.47 -0.62 7.52
CA VAL A 154 -0.33 -0.37 8.42
C VAL A 154 0.44 0.88 8.01
N ARG A 155 0.66 1.08 6.71
CA ARG A 155 1.34 2.26 6.18
C ARG A 155 0.60 2.77 4.93
N ALA A 156 0.04 3.97 5.03
CA ALA A 156 -0.78 4.61 3.99
C ALA A 156 0.07 5.18 2.84
N GLY A 157 0.95 4.39 2.24
CA GLY A 157 1.88 4.82 1.18
C GLY A 157 1.56 4.21 -0.18
N HIS A 158 2.03 4.86 -1.25
CA HIS A 158 1.91 4.39 -2.64
C HIS A 158 2.51 3.00 -2.83
N THR A 159 3.60 2.68 -2.10
CA THR A 159 4.25 1.37 -2.10
C THR A 159 3.29 0.26 -1.69
N GLU A 160 2.65 0.44 -0.55
CA GLU A 160 1.67 -0.51 -0.01
C GLU A 160 0.43 -0.58 -0.90
N ALA A 161 -0.06 0.59 -1.33
CA ALA A 161 -1.23 0.68 -2.21
C ALA A 161 -1.01 -0.06 -3.54
N GLY A 162 0.18 0.05 -4.13
CA GLY A 162 0.54 -0.67 -5.36
C GLY A 162 0.46 -2.19 -5.18
N CYS A 163 1.06 -2.72 -4.11
CA CYS A 163 1.02 -4.15 -3.81
C CYS A 163 -0.41 -4.63 -3.50
N ASP A 164 -1.16 -3.87 -2.69
CA ASP A 164 -2.52 -4.23 -2.29
C ASP A 164 -3.47 -4.28 -3.49
N LEU A 165 -3.49 -3.21 -4.30
CA LEU A 165 -4.38 -3.12 -5.46
C LEU A 165 -4.08 -4.20 -6.51
N THR A 166 -2.81 -4.51 -6.76
CA THR A 166 -2.43 -5.57 -7.70
C THR A 166 -2.82 -6.95 -7.17
N ALA A 167 -2.63 -7.22 -5.86
CA ALA A 167 -3.12 -8.43 -5.22
C ALA A 167 -4.65 -8.56 -5.32
N MET A 168 -5.40 -7.48 -5.05
CA MET A 168 -6.87 -7.45 -5.18
C MET A 168 -7.32 -7.59 -6.64
N ALA A 169 -6.51 -7.18 -7.60
CA ALA A 169 -6.74 -7.44 -9.02
C ALA A 169 -6.50 -8.91 -9.42
N GLY A 170 -5.99 -9.76 -8.52
CA GLY A 170 -5.62 -11.15 -8.80
C GLY A 170 -4.31 -11.30 -9.56
N LEU A 171 -3.45 -10.30 -9.50
CA LEU A 171 -2.14 -10.22 -10.16
C LEU A 171 -1.01 -10.44 -9.15
N THR A 172 0.23 -10.49 -9.62
CA THR A 172 1.42 -10.46 -8.76
C THR A 172 1.38 -9.19 -7.90
N PRO A 173 1.55 -9.30 -6.55
CA PRO A 173 1.55 -8.14 -5.66
C PRO A 173 2.77 -7.24 -5.87
N ALA A 174 2.82 -6.58 -7.00
CA ALA A 174 3.90 -5.70 -7.44
C ALA A 174 3.34 -4.63 -8.41
N ALA A 175 3.76 -3.40 -8.24
CA ALA A 175 3.40 -2.29 -9.12
C ALA A 175 4.63 -1.48 -9.51
N VAL A 176 4.59 -0.89 -10.71
CA VAL A 176 5.50 0.19 -11.09
C VAL A 176 4.84 1.49 -10.70
N ILE A 177 5.56 2.31 -9.97
CA ILE A 177 5.10 3.63 -9.52
C ILE A 177 6.08 4.72 -9.96
N CYS A 178 5.57 5.91 -10.19
CA CYS A 178 6.38 7.08 -10.55
C CYS A 178 5.63 8.34 -10.14
N GLU A 179 6.24 9.17 -9.33
CA GLU A 179 5.67 10.44 -8.87
C GLU A 179 5.40 11.38 -10.07
N ILE A 180 4.38 12.23 -9.94
CA ILE A 180 4.01 13.21 -10.96
C ILE A 180 4.50 14.60 -10.54
N LEU A 181 5.42 15.14 -11.34
CA LEU A 181 5.94 16.49 -11.19
C LEU A 181 5.36 17.41 -12.27
N LYS A 182 5.15 18.68 -11.90
CA LYS A 182 4.81 19.73 -12.85
C LYS A 182 6.00 20.08 -13.75
N PRO A 183 5.76 20.79 -14.88
CA PRO A 183 6.84 21.23 -15.78
C PRO A 183 7.92 22.07 -15.12
N ASP A 184 7.59 22.78 -14.04
CA ASP A 184 8.52 23.60 -13.26
C ASP A 184 9.38 22.77 -12.26
N GLY A 185 9.17 21.45 -12.19
CA GLY A 185 9.88 20.54 -11.29
C GLY A 185 9.29 20.44 -9.89
N THR A 186 8.21 21.16 -9.58
CA THR A 186 7.51 21.02 -8.30
C THR A 186 6.51 19.86 -8.35
N MET A 187 6.15 19.32 -7.19
CA MET A 187 5.20 18.20 -7.13
C MET A 187 3.80 18.62 -7.58
N ALA A 188 3.17 17.79 -8.41
CA ALA A 188 1.76 17.97 -8.76
C ALA A 188 0.88 17.67 -7.53
N ARG A 189 -0.17 18.49 -7.33
CA ARG A 189 -1.15 18.33 -6.26
C ARG A 189 -2.51 17.96 -6.87
N LEU A 190 -3.49 17.60 -6.04
CA LEU A 190 -4.77 17.09 -6.53
C LEU A 190 -5.39 17.89 -7.69
N PRO A 191 -5.44 19.24 -7.69
CA PRO A 191 -5.95 19.98 -8.85
C PRO A 191 -5.14 19.74 -10.13
N ASP A 192 -3.80 19.75 -10.04
CA ASP A 192 -2.92 19.48 -11.18
C ASP A 192 -3.09 18.03 -11.68
N LEU A 193 -3.26 17.08 -10.75
CA LEU A 193 -3.45 15.65 -11.06
C LEU A 193 -4.77 15.39 -11.75
N VAL A 194 -5.84 16.13 -11.42
CA VAL A 194 -7.12 16.06 -12.11
C VAL A 194 -6.99 16.50 -13.56
N ASP A 195 -6.29 17.60 -13.81
CA ASP A 195 -6.05 18.08 -15.17
C ASP A 195 -5.15 17.10 -15.95
N PHE A 196 -4.10 16.59 -15.30
CA PHE A 196 -3.23 15.55 -15.86
C PHE A 196 -4.03 14.28 -16.22
N GLY A 197 -4.87 13.80 -15.29
CA GLY A 197 -5.71 12.62 -15.51
C GLY A 197 -6.66 12.80 -16.69
N ARG A 198 -7.28 13.97 -16.84
CA ARG A 198 -8.13 14.31 -17.99
C ARG A 198 -7.33 14.35 -19.29
N GLN A 199 -6.16 15.00 -19.29
CA GLN A 199 -5.30 15.12 -20.46
C GLN A 199 -4.86 13.75 -20.99
N HIS A 200 -4.55 12.81 -20.10
CA HIS A 200 -4.03 11.49 -20.46
C HIS A 200 -5.05 10.36 -20.35
N ASN A 201 -6.33 10.70 -20.09
CA ASN A 201 -7.42 9.73 -19.91
C ASN A 201 -7.11 8.66 -18.86
N LEU A 202 -6.57 9.09 -17.70
CA LEU A 202 -6.23 8.24 -16.56
C LEU A 202 -7.25 8.42 -15.44
N LYS A 203 -7.64 7.32 -14.81
CA LYS A 203 -8.47 7.36 -13.61
C LYS A 203 -7.63 7.72 -12.39
N ILE A 204 -8.23 8.45 -11.45
CA ILE A 204 -7.62 8.86 -10.19
C ILE A 204 -8.31 8.15 -9.05
N GLY A 205 -7.55 7.47 -8.21
CA GLY A 205 -8.00 6.90 -6.95
C GLY A 205 -7.28 7.53 -5.77
N THR A 206 -7.80 7.32 -4.55
CA THR A 206 -7.15 7.77 -3.32
C THR A 206 -6.75 6.59 -2.45
N ILE A 207 -5.62 6.71 -1.75
CA ILE A 207 -5.18 5.71 -0.76
C ILE A 207 -6.16 5.67 0.42
N ALA A 208 -6.78 6.80 0.78
CA ALA A 208 -7.81 6.86 1.82
C ALA A 208 -9.03 5.98 1.50
N ASP A 209 -9.50 6.01 0.24
CA ASP A 209 -10.60 5.15 -0.19
C ASP A 209 -10.19 3.66 -0.18
N LEU A 210 -8.96 3.35 -0.53
CA LEU A 210 -8.44 1.98 -0.46
C LEU A 210 -8.36 1.49 0.99
N ILE A 211 -7.90 2.31 1.93
CA ILE A 211 -7.89 1.99 3.36
C ILE A 211 -9.30 1.72 3.85
N GLN A 212 -10.26 2.59 3.51
CA GLN A 212 -11.66 2.38 3.88
C GLN A 212 -12.20 1.08 3.29
N TYR A 213 -11.98 0.84 2.00
CA TYR A 213 -12.43 -0.37 1.30
C TYR A 213 -11.88 -1.64 1.96
N ARG A 214 -10.57 -1.70 2.25
CA ARG A 214 -9.96 -2.84 2.92
C ARG A 214 -10.49 -3.03 4.35
N SER A 215 -10.65 -1.93 5.10
CA SER A 215 -11.19 -1.97 6.47
C SER A 215 -12.64 -2.49 6.54
N GLU A 216 -13.43 -2.27 5.48
CA GLU A 216 -14.80 -2.77 5.39
C GLU A 216 -14.90 -4.24 4.93
N HIS A 217 -13.92 -4.70 4.15
CA HIS A 217 -13.97 -6.03 3.51
C HIS A 217 -12.99 -7.05 4.11
N GLU A 218 -12.00 -6.59 4.86
CA GLU A 218 -10.96 -7.44 5.47
C GLU A 218 -10.96 -7.24 6.99
N SER A 219 -10.86 -8.34 7.72
CA SER A 219 -10.58 -8.29 9.15
C SER A 219 -9.10 -8.61 9.38
N ILE A 220 -8.34 -7.57 9.76
CA ILE A 220 -6.94 -7.78 10.20
C ILE A 220 -6.85 -8.43 11.58
N VAL A 221 -7.97 -8.48 12.29
CA VAL A 221 -8.04 -9.05 13.65
C VAL A 221 -8.65 -10.44 13.57
N LYS A 222 -7.86 -11.46 13.90
CA LYS A 222 -8.27 -12.87 13.93
C LYS A 222 -8.56 -13.32 15.36
N ARG A 223 -9.72 -13.92 15.58
CA ARG A 223 -10.00 -14.59 16.84
C ARG A 223 -9.16 -15.88 16.95
N VAL A 224 -8.25 -15.91 17.92
CA VAL A 224 -7.35 -17.06 18.14
C VAL A 224 -7.84 -18.02 19.23
N GLY A 225 -8.76 -17.58 20.09
CA GLY A 225 -9.34 -18.45 21.09
C GLY A 225 -10.40 -17.77 21.96
N LYS A 226 -11.11 -18.59 22.73
CA LYS A 226 -12.03 -18.10 23.74
C LYS A 226 -12.11 -19.08 24.92
N ARG A 227 -12.30 -18.55 26.12
CA ARG A 227 -12.52 -19.36 27.34
C ARG A 227 -13.32 -18.59 28.38
N PRO A 228 -14.09 -19.26 29.23
CA PRO A 228 -14.71 -18.61 30.39
C PRO A 228 -13.63 -18.16 31.37
N MET A 229 -13.83 -16.98 31.95
CA MET A 229 -12.98 -16.39 32.97
C MET A 229 -13.84 -15.94 34.16
N GLN A 230 -13.53 -16.46 35.35
CA GLN A 230 -14.17 -16.03 36.59
C GLN A 230 -13.52 -14.74 37.09
N THR A 231 -14.34 -13.77 37.42
CA THR A 231 -13.91 -12.49 37.99
C THR A 231 -14.71 -12.16 39.25
N ALA A 232 -14.31 -11.14 39.99
CA ALA A 232 -15.06 -10.65 41.13
C ALA A 232 -16.47 -10.14 40.79
N TRP A 233 -16.69 -9.84 39.49
CA TRP A 233 -17.98 -9.33 38.97
C TRP A 233 -18.78 -10.37 38.16
N GLY A 234 -18.40 -11.64 38.26
CA GLY A 234 -19.06 -12.74 37.57
C GLY A 234 -18.22 -13.40 36.50
N THR A 235 -18.87 -14.29 35.73
CA THR A 235 -18.23 -15.04 34.65
C THR A 235 -18.26 -14.22 33.36
N PHE A 236 -17.09 -13.97 32.81
CA PHE A 236 -16.91 -13.38 31.47
C PHE A 236 -16.44 -14.43 30.50
N GLU A 237 -16.73 -14.24 29.22
CA GLU A 237 -16.06 -14.95 28.14
C GLU A 237 -14.82 -14.12 27.72
N ALA A 238 -13.61 -14.62 27.98
CA ALA A 238 -12.37 -14.03 27.52
C ALA A 238 -12.11 -14.50 26.08
N VAL A 239 -12.10 -13.55 25.11
CA VAL A 239 -11.89 -13.83 23.71
C VAL A 239 -10.57 -13.17 23.29
N ALA A 240 -9.61 -13.99 22.87
CA ALA A 240 -8.32 -13.54 22.41
C ALA A 240 -8.34 -13.32 20.89
N TYR A 241 -7.76 -12.22 20.50
CA TYR A 241 -7.58 -11.83 19.11
C TYR A 241 -6.10 -11.54 18.84
N GLU A 242 -5.68 -11.80 17.62
CA GLU A 242 -4.37 -11.46 17.11
C GLU A 242 -4.54 -10.50 15.94
N ASP A 243 -3.82 -9.39 15.97
CA ASP A 243 -3.68 -8.50 14.82
C ASP A 243 -2.67 -9.14 13.85
N ALA A 244 -3.16 -9.55 12.70
CA ALA A 244 -2.36 -10.23 11.68
C ALA A 244 -1.28 -9.33 11.06
N ALA A 245 -1.39 -8.01 11.17
CA ALA A 245 -0.43 -7.05 10.63
C ALA A 245 0.74 -6.79 11.59
N THR A 246 0.43 -6.68 12.89
CA THR A 246 1.43 -6.32 13.92
C THR A 246 1.86 -7.49 14.79
N GLY A 247 1.13 -8.61 14.75
CA GLY A 247 1.30 -9.74 15.68
C GLY A 247 0.87 -9.41 17.12
N SER A 248 0.20 -8.26 17.32
CA SER A 248 -0.24 -7.83 18.65
C SER A 248 -1.42 -8.66 19.13
N ALA A 249 -1.39 -9.06 20.41
CA ALA A 249 -2.51 -9.77 21.03
C ALA A 249 -3.49 -8.78 21.68
N HIS A 250 -4.78 -8.99 21.46
CA HIS A 250 -5.86 -8.24 22.07
C HIS A 250 -6.79 -9.17 22.84
N LEU A 251 -7.34 -8.72 23.95
CA LEU A 251 -8.27 -9.48 24.77
C LEU A 251 -9.59 -8.71 24.92
N ALA A 252 -10.68 -9.35 24.54
CA ALA A 252 -12.02 -8.88 24.83
C ALA A 252 -12.62 -9.70 25.97
N LEU A 253 -13.17 -9.02 26.98
CA LEU A 253 -13.95 -9.64 28.05
C LEU A 253 -15.43 -9.36 27.77
N VAL A 254 -16.16 -10.40 27.46
CA VAL A 254 -17.58 -10.32 27.08
C VAL A 254 -18.44 -10.84 28.23
N HIS A 255 -19.40 -10.02 28.69
CA HIS A 255 -20.39 -10.41 29.69
C HIS A 255 -21.79 -10.39 29.04
N GLY A 256 -22.50 -11.51 29.16
CA GLY A 256 -23.83 -11.66 28.55
C GLY A 256 -23.78 -12.02 27.07
N ASN A 257 -24.89 -11.80 26.38
CA ASN A 257 -25.06 -12.14 24.97
C ASN A 257 -24.93 -10.88 24.10
N VAL A 258 -23.93 -10.85 23.22
CA VAL A 258 -23.72 -9.75 22.25
C VAL A 258 -24.43 -10.14 20.94
N SER A 259 -25.33 -9.27 20.47
CA SER A 259 -26.09 -9.44 19.24
C SER A 259 -26.01 -8.17 18.40
N PRO A 260 -26.02 -8.26 17.06
CA PRO A 260 -26.09 -7.09 16.18
C PRO A 260 -27.30 -6.20 16.39
N ASP A 261 -28.39 -6.76 16.95
CA ASP A 261 -29.67 -6.09 17.14
C ASP A 261 -29.80 -5.38 18.50
N VAL A 262 -28.79 -5.49 19.36
CA VAL A 262 -28.82 -4.93 20.72
C VAL A 262 -27.59 -4.02 20.93
N GLU A 263 -27.84 -2.78 21.36
CA GLU A 263 -26.78 -1.88 21.76
C GLU A 263 -25.97 -2.49 22.91
N THR A 264 -24.68 -2.65 22.69
CA THR A 264 -23.77 -3.26 23.66
C THR A 264 -22.81 -2.19 24.17
N PRO A 265 -22.79 -1.90 25.48
CA PRO A 265 -21.82 -0.98 26.06
C PRO A 265 -20.40 -1.53 25.87
N VAL A 266 -19.51 -0.70 25.33
CA VAL A 266 -18.09 -1.05 25.13
C VAL A 266 -17.22 -0.08 25.92
N SER A 267 -16.37 -0.63 26.78
CA SER A 267 -15.28 0.10 27.43
C SER A 267 -13.96 -0.49 26.96
N TYR A 268 -13.01 0.35 26.63
CA TYR A 268 -11.68 -0.11 26.24
C TYR A 268 -10.59 0.64 27.00
N THR A 269 -9.51 -0.05 27.30
CA THR A 269 -8.30 0.49 27.92
C THR A 269 -7.08 0.06 27.14
N HIS A 270 -6.10 0.96 26.98
CA HIS A 270 -4.77 0.60 26.54
C HIS A 270 -3.93 0.25 27.78
N LEU A 271 -3.69 -1.03 28.00
CA LEU A 271 -2.72 -1.50 28.99
C LEU A 271 -1.31 -1.29 28.46
N ARG A 272 -0.54 -0.37 29.05
CA ARG A 272 0.88 -0.26 28.79
C ARG A 272 1.63 -1.40 29.49
N ALA A 273 2.73 -1.87 28.90
CA ALA A 273 3.52 -2.99 29.42
C ALA A 273 4.00 -2.84 30.89
N HIS A 274 3.95 -1.62 31.43
CA HIS A 274 4.27 -1.34 32.83
C HIS A 274 3.12 -1.59 33.82
N GLU A 275 1.87 -1.68 33.36
CA GLU A 275 0.71 -1.86 34.22
C GLU A 275 0.37 -3.34 34.49
N THR A 276 0.97 -4.25 33.75
CA THR A 276 0.75 -5.71 33.90
C THR A 276 1.57 -6.36 34.99
N ARG A 277 2.51 -5.65 35.64
CA ARG A 277 3.36 -6.19 36.72
C ARG A 277 2.89 -5.92 38.15
N GLY A 278 1.78 -5.21 38.33
CA GLY A 278 1.36 -4.72 39.64
C GLY A 278 0.10 -5.35 40.26
N ASN A 279 -0.68 -6.17 39.54
CA ASN A 279 -1.97 -6.68 40.02
C ASN A 279 -2.25 -8.13 39.55
N LEU A 280 -1.38 -9.04 39.93
CA LEU A 280 -1.67 -10.49 39.94
C LEU A 280 -1.36 -11.03 41.34
#